data_d238315486f4315301d35f98a2ad8280
#
_entry.id   d238315486f4315301d35f98a2ad8280
#
_cell.length_a   1.000
_cell.length_b   1.000
_cell.length_c   1.000
_cell.angle_alpha   90.00
_cell.angle_beta   90.00
_cell.angle_gamma   90.00
#
_symmetry.space_group_name_H-M   'P 1'
#
loop_
_entity.id
_entity.type
_entity.pdbx_description
1 polymer ?
#
loop_
_entity_poly.entity_id
_entity_poly.type
_entity_poly.pdbx_seq_one_letter_code
_entity_poly.pdbx_strand_id
1 'polypeptide(L)'
;MQSLGCDVAALNTVQFSNHTGYRQFTGTRVSASEITDLYRGLKQSYLDDFDMMLSGYVPGAPALEAVGEIAKELKEKAQARGKPGSFFWVLDPVMGDNGSLYVAQDVVPVYKGLVQYADLILPNQFEAELLSEVKIVDMPSLTRAISVLHERYAIPHIIITSVSLPDAATTVSSTMPNSVPGSSAPTPTPQEEGQGQSQPPRTKTLSVVGSTMTSARQPRAFQISFPAIDCYFSGTGDMFSALMLVRMREAVYNTEGGLTERESWLSDDSVDALDLPLAKAAEKVLASMHEVLTKTAEGMKGRVQRAKGFVDEQLQREKAMTDGVNGCGHANGHETGQDGHVDKKPRLDSTQTTMTTTTNGNSDGDEDGEKTEERIKEEEERRRKQMEEAEKEEEVQARKRLHLMKSKAAELRLVRHLDSLRHPKVEFRARRIECS
;
A
#
# COMPACT_ATOMS: atom_id res chain seq x y z
N MET A 1 -7.70 -9.21 -14.12
CA MET A 1 -8.49 -9.23 -15.38
C MET A 1 -8.32 -10.55 -16.15
N GLN A 2 -7.13 -10.96 -16.56
CA GLN A 2 -6.91 -12.25 -17.29
C GLN A 2 -7.48 -13.46 -16.55
N SER A 3 -7.32 -13.55 -15.22
CA SER A 3 -7.92 -14.61 -14.38
C SER A 3 -9.45 -14.67 -14.42
N LEU A 4 -10.09 -13.63 -14.92
CA LEU A 4 -11.54 -13.51 -15.11
C LEU A 4 -11.96 -13.62 -16.58
N GLY A 5 -11.06 -14.04 -17.47
CA GLY A 5 -11.36 -14.30 -18.88
C GLY A 5 -11.26 -13.08 -19.79
N CYS A 6 -10.59 -12.00 -19.39
CA CYS A 6 -10.38 -10.85 -20.27
C CYS A 6 -9.10 -11.01 -21.09
N ASP A 7 -9.13 -10.68 -22.35
CA ASP A 7 -7.95 -10.39 -23.14
C ASP A 7 -7.38 -9.05 -22.72
N VAL A 8 -6.11 -9.01 -22.33
CA VAL A 8 -5.48 -7.83 -21.75
C VAL A 8 -4.23 -7.46 -22.51
N ALA A 9 -4.22 -6.26 -23.09
CA ALA A 9 -3.02 -5.59 -23.55
C ALA A 9 -2.49 -4.70 -22.42
N ALA A 10 -1.38 -5.10 -21.81
CA ALA A 10 -0.78 -4.37 -20.70
C ALA A 10 0.28 -3.41 -21.18
N LEU A 11 0.12 -2.12 -20.92
CA LEU A 11 1.13 -1.09 -21.09
C LEU A 11 1.64 -0.69 -19.69
N ASN A 12 2.91 -1.01 -19.42
CA ASN A 12 3.52 -0.68 -18.14
C ASN A 12 3.99 0.77 -18.13
N THR A 13 3.63 1.53 -17.11
CA THR A 13 4.10 2.91 -16.88
C THR A 13 5.39 2.95 -16.06
N VAL A 14 5.75 1.84 -15.43
CA VAL A 14 6.99 1.63 -14.68
C VAL A 14 7.52 0.21 -14.88
N GLN A 15 8.86 0.08 -14.84
CA GLN A 15 9.57 -1.20 -14.85
C GLN A 15 10.33 -1.32 -13.53
N PHE A 16 9.65 -1.68 -12.45
CA PHE A 16 10.24 -1.80 -11.11
C PHE A 16 10.47 -3.27 -10.72
N SER A 17 11.58 -3.54 -10.02
CA SER A 17 11.92 -4.88 -9.52
C SER A 17 10.87 -5.43 -8.55
N ASN A 18 10.19 -4.55 -7.81
CA ASN A 18 9.19 -4.86 -6.80
C ASN A 18 8.39 -3.60 -6.44
N HIS A 19 7.33 -3.77 -5.68
CA HIS A 19 6.49 -2.67 -5.22
C HIS A 19 7.26 -1.68 -4.33
N THR A 20 7.02 -0.38 -4.49
CA THR A 20 7.71 0.71 -3.75
C THR A 20 7.51 0.65 -2.24
N GLY A 21 6.43 0.03 -1.74
CA GLY A 21 6.17 -0.22 -0.32
C GLY A 21 7.22 -1.08 0.39
N TYR A 22 8.08 -1.79 -0.37
CA TYR A 22 9.27 -2.46 0.20
C TYR A 22 10.36 -1.47 0.66
N ARG A 23 10.23 -0.16 0.31
CA ARG A 23 11.20 0.91 0.57
C ARG A 23 12.58 0.68 -0.04
N GLN A 24 12.72 -0.37 -0.84
CA GLN A 24 13.93 -0.73 -1.58
C GLN A 24 13.49 -1.34 -2.90
N PHE A 25 13.76 -0.67 -4.01
CA PHE A 25 13.45 -1.12 -5.35
C PHE A 25 14.42 -0.50 -6.35
N THR A 26 14.53 -1.12 -7.52
CA THR A 26 15.28 -0.62 -8.67
C THR A 26 14.41 -0.67 -9.91
N GLY A 27 14.72 0.15 -10.91
CA GLY A 27 14.00 0.15 -12.17
C GLY A 27 13.87 1.53 -12.78
N THR A 28 13.06 1.60 -13.83
CA THR A 28 12.84 2.81 -14.63
C THR A 28 11.36 3.18 -14.70
N ARG A 29 11.10 4.44 -15.01
CA ARG A 29 9.79 4.96 -15.39
C ARG A 29 9.73 5.04 -16.91
N VAL A 30 8.59 4.66 -17.49
CA VAL A 30 8.35 4.74 -18.92
C VAL A 30 8.04 6.19 -19.29
N SER A 31 8.68 6.70 -20.33
CA SER A 31 8.48 8.08 -20.79
C SER A 31 7.17 8.26 -21.57
N ALA A 32 6.68 9.51 -21.66
CA ALA A 32 5.52 9.84 -22.48
C ALA A 32 5.72 9.43 -23.96
N SER A 33 6.93 9.62 -24.52
CA SER A 33 7.24 9.21 -25.89
C SER A 33 7.16 7.71 -26.09
N GLU A 34 7.69 6.91 -25.15
CA GLU A 34 7.60 5.44 -25.22
C GLU A 34 6.15 4.96 -25.17
N ILE A 35 5.32 5.56 -24.27
CA ILE A 35 3.88 5.26 -24.19
C ILE A 35 3.20 5.53 -25.54
N THR A 36 3.44 6.71 -26.11
CA THR A 36 2.85 7.13 -27.39
C THR A 36 3.34 6.26 -28.54
N ASP A 37 4.61 5.89 -28.56
CA ASP A 37 5.20 5.05 -29.63
C ASP A 37 4.66 3.61 -29.59
N LEU A 38 4.49 3.04 -28.40
CA LEU A 38 3.87 1.72 -28.22
C LEU A 38 2.43 1.72 -28.74
N TYR A 39 1.63 2.74 -28.35
CA TYR A 39 0.25 2.85 -28.83
C TYR A 39 0.19 3.08 -30.36
N ARG A 40 1.08 3.91 -30.92
CA ARG A 40 1.21 4.09 -32.36
C ARG A 40 1.50 2.77 -33.08
N GLY A 41 2.38 1.93 -32.52
CA GLY A 41 2.66 0.61 -33.04
C GLY A 41 1.44 -0.32 -33.05
N LEU A 42 0.61 -0.28 -32.00
CA LEU A 42 -0.66 -1.01 -31.98
C LEU A 42 -1.60 -0.53 -33.08
N LYS A 43 -1.75 0.79 -33.26
CA LYS A 43 -2.57 1.37 -34.34
C LYS A 43 -2.10 0.94 -35.73
N GLN A 44 -0.80 1.00 -35.99
CA GLN A 44 -0.21 0.57 -37.28
C GLN A 44 -0.48 -0.90 -37.58
N SER A 45 -0.67 -1.71 -36.54
CA SER A 45 -0.92 -3.15 -36.64
C SER A 45 -2.41 -3.50 -36.53
N TYR A 46 -3.31 -2.51 -36.46
CA TYR A 46 -4.75 -2.68 -36.27
C TYR A 46 -5.12 -3.45 -34.99
N LEU A 47 -4.33 -3.26 -33.92
CA LEU A 47 -4.50 -3.90 -32.62
C LEU A 47 -5.04 -2.94 -31.54
N ASP A 48 -5.58 -1.80 -31.96
CA ASP A 48 -6.12 -0.75 -31.09
C ASP A 48 -7.65 -0.79 -30.95
N ASP A 49 -8.25 -1.96 -31.08
CA ASP A 49 -9.70 -2.17 -30.95
C ASP A 49 -10.01 -2.67 -29.53
N PHE A 50 -10.07 -1.74 -28.61
CA PHE A 50 -10.33 -2.01 -27.19
C PHE A 50 -11.76 -1.62 -26.79
N ASP A 51 -12.45 -2.51 -26.06
CA ASP A 51 -13.75 -2.23 -25.47
C ASP A 51 -13.65 -1.43 -24.18
N MET A 52 -12.55 -1.59 -23.46
CA MET A 52 -12.35 -0.98 -22.14
C MET A 52 -10.89 -0.59 -21.91
N MET A 53 -10.69 0.44 -21.11
CA MET A 53 -9.39 0.85 -20.63
C MET A 53 -9.42 0.98 -19.12
N LEU A 54 -8.37 0.50 -18.44
CA LEU A 54 -8.08 0.78 -17.05
C LEU A 54 -6.74 1.52 -16.97
N SER A 55 -6.73 2.70 -16.41
CA SER A 55 -5.51 3.42 -16.07
C SER A 55 -5.39 3.55 -14.55
N GLY A 56 -4.20 3.24 -14.02
CA GLY A 56 -3.85 3.35 -12.61
C GLY A 56 -2.65 4.28 -12.42
N TYR A 57 -1.66 3.84 -11.64
CA TYR A 57 -0.48 4.65 -11.32
C TYR A 57 0.33 5.07 -12.54
N VAL A 58 0.50 6.37 -12.73
CA VAL A 58 1.35 6.97 -13.76
C VAL A 58 2.31 7.98 -13.10
N PRO A 59 3.64 7.81 -13.21
CA PRO A 59 4.63 8.48 -12.36
C PRO A 59 4.98 9.91 -12.74
N GLY A 60 4.22 10.61 -13.56
CA GLY A 60 4.52 12.00 -13.93
C GLY A 60 3.52 12.59 -14.90
N ALA A 61 3.40 13.92 -14.89
CA ALA A 61 2.42 14.66 -15.69
C ALA A 61 2.51 14.37 -17.19
N PRO A 62 3.69 14.38 -17.85
CA PRO A 62 3.76 14.12 -19.29
C PRO A 62 3.30 12.68 -19.67
N ALA A 63 3.64 11.69 -18.84
CA ALA A 63 3.22 10.31 -19.08
C ALA A 63 1.71 10.15 -18.87
N LEU A 64 1.14 10.83 -17.86
CA LEU A 64 -0.29 10.83 -17.61
C LEU A 64 -1.07 11.53 -18.75
N GLU A 65 -0.55 12.64 -19.28
CA GLU A 65 -1.11 13.29 -20.46
C GLU A 65 -1.14 12.34 -21.65
N ALA A 66 -0.04 11.62 -21.92
CA ALA A 66 0.01 10.63 -23.00
C ALA A 66 -1.02 9.51 -22.83
N VAL A 67 -1.21 9.00 -21.61
CA VAL A 67 -2.27 8.02 -21.28
C VAL A 67 -3.65 8.62 -21.51
N GLY A 68 -3.87 9.87 -21.11
CA GLY A 68 -5.12 10.60 -21.32
C GLY A 68 -5.46 10.78 -22.81
N GLU A 69 -4.49 11.13 -23.64
CA GLU A 69 -4.70 11.26 -25.09
C GLU A 69 -5.08 9.93 -25.73
N ILE A 70 -4.47 8.81 -25.30
CA ILE A 70 -4.87 7.46 -25.77
C ILE A 70 -6.34 7.19 -25.43
N ALA A 71 -6.76 7.47 -24.19
CA ALA A 71 -8.12 7.22 -23.75
C ALA A 71 -9.15 8.08 -24.52
N LYS A 72 -8.84 9.36 -24.74
CA LYS A 72 -9.68 10.28 -25.56
C LYS A 72 -9.83 9.77 -26.98
N GLU A 73 -8.72 9.38 -27.63
CA GLU A 73 -8.75 8.85 -29.00
C GLU A 73 -9.60 7.58 -29.10
N LEU A 74 -9.51 6.66 -28.14
CA LEU A 74 -10.34 5.45 -28.12
C LEU A 74 -11.82 5.78 -27.95
N LYS A 75 -12.16 6.76 -27.11
CA LYS A 75 -13.53 7.24 -26.92
C LYS A 75 -14.08 7.92 -28.18
N GLU A 76 -13.30 8.79 -28.81
CA GLU A 76 -13.65 9.41 -30.11
C GLU A 76 -13.87 8.38 -31.20
N LYS A 77 -13.05 7.33 -31.26
CA LYS A 77 -13.19 6.21 -32.20
C LYS A 77 -14.53 5.47 -32.01
N ALA A 78 -14.96 5.25 -30.75
CA ALA A 78 -16.24 4.63 -30.42
C ALA A 78 -17.42 5.54 -30.85
N GLN A 79 -17.33 6.83 -30.56
CA GLN A 79 -18.33 7.84 -30.98
C GLN A 79 -18.44 7.93 -32.50
N ALA A 80 -17.31 8.01 -33.22
CA ALA A 80 -17.27 8.08 -34.70
C ALA A 80 -17.90 6.85 -35.37
N ARG A 81 -17.87 5.69 -34.71
CA ARG A 81 -18.54 4.47 -35.17
C ARG A 81 -20.08 4.44 -34.88
N GLY A 82 -20.59 5.49 -34.23
CA GLY A 82 -21.99 5.54 -33.77
C GLY A 82 -22.32 4.57 -32.63
N LYS A 83 -21.30 4.14 -31.89
CA LYS A 83 -21.43 3.19 -30.76
C LYS A 83 -20.73 3.72 -29.51
N PRO A 84 -21.21 4.82 -28.92
CA PRO A 84 -20.52 5.48 -27.81
C PRO A 84 -20.35 4.57 -26.58
N GLY A 85 -21.24 3.61 -26.36
CA GLY A 85 -21.13 2.62 -25.28
C GLY A 85 -20.17 1.47 -25.58
N SER A 86 -19.53 1.40 -26.75
CA SER A 86 -18.58 0.32 -27.09
C SER A 86 -17.20 0.50 -26.47
N PHE A 87 -16.91 1.65 -25.86
CA PHE A 87 -15.68 1.89 -25.11
C PHE A 87 -15.99 2.49 -23.74
N PHE A 88 -15.33 1.99 -22.70
CA PHE A 88 -15.52 2.42 -21.32
C PHE A 88 -14.17 2.59 -20.60
N TRP A 89 -13.89 3.79 -20.10
CA TRP A 89 -12.65 4.11 -19.40
C TRP A 89 -12.84 4.14 -17.90
N VAL A 90 -12.14 3.24 -17.18
CA VAL A 90 -12.01 3.26 -15.73
C VAL A 90 -10.68 3.97 -15.39
N LEU A 91 -10.77 5.08 -14.69
CA LEU A 91 -9.64 5.87 -14.24
C LEU A 91 -9.48 5.72 -12.71
N ASP A 92 -8.41 5.08 -12.29
CA ASP A 92 -7.95 5.09 -10.91
C ASP A 92 -6.94 6.25 -10.75
N PRO A 93 -7.34 7.37 -10.14
CA PRO A 93 -6.53 8.59 -10.11
C PRO A 93 -5.48 8.55 -9.00
N VAL A 94 -4.55 7.61 -9.10
CA VAL A 94 -3.53 7.36 -8.06
C VAL A 94 -2.64 8.57 -7.87
N MET A 95 -2.92 9.35 -6.81
CA MET A 95 -2.15 10.54 -6.45
C MET A 95 -1.51 10.43 -5.07
N GLY A 96 -2.16 9.79 -4.13
CA GLY A 96 -1.69 9.71 -2.75
C GLY A 96 -2.67 9.02 -1.82
N ASP A 97 -2.34 8.97 -0.53
CA ASP A 97 -3.21 8.44 0.52
C ASP A 97 -2.84 9.05 1.88
N ASN A 98 -3.75 8.97 2.87
CA ASN A 98 -3.52 9.43 4.24
C ASN A 98 -2.97 10.87 4.33
N GLY A 99 -3.46 11.77 3.48
CA GLY A 99 -3.08 13.17 3.45
C GLY A 99 -1.73 13.48 2.77
N SER A 100 -1.09 12.51 2.12
CA SER A 100 0.21 12.64 1.48
C SER A 100 0.20 12.21 0.02
N LEU A 101 0.81 13.01 -0.85
CA LEU A 101 1.00 12.68 -2.26
C LEU A 101 2.13 11.64 -2.44
N TYR A 102 1.91 10.69 -3.35
CA TYR A 102 2.95 9.76 -3.84
C TYR A 102 3.57 10.24 -5.15
N VAL A 103 2.85 11.12 -5.85
CA VAL A 103 3.23 11.71 -7.14
C VAL A 103 3.70 13.15 -6.97
N ALA A 104 4.36 13.69 -7.99
CA ALA A 104 4.71 15.10 -8.03
C ALA A 104 3.46 15.97 -8.10
N GLN A 105 3.52 17.21 -7.56
CA GLN A 105 2.35 18.08 -7.46
C GLN A 105 1.76 18.48 -8.82
N ASP A 106 2.57 18.49 -9.88
CA ASP A 106 2.16 18.81 -11.27
C ASP A 106 1.23 17.74 -11.89
N VAL A 107 1.15 16.56 -11.29
CA VAL A 107 0.23 15.48 -11.71
C VAL A 107 -1.23 15.79 -11.35
N VAL A 108 -1.47 16.48 -10.24
CA VAL A 108 -2.84 16.77 -9.74
C VAL A 108 -3.67 17.59 -10.75
N PRO A 109 -3.17 18.73 -11.33
CA PRO A 109 -3.94 19.45 -12.35
C PRO A 109 -4.18 18.64 -13.61
N VAL A 110 -3.29 17.73 -14.00
CA VAL A 110 -3.52 16.83 -15.14
C VAL A 110 -4.69 15.88 -14.86
N TYR A 111 -4.75 15.25 -13.69
CA TYR A 111 -5.91 14.44 -13.31
C TYR A 111 -7.21 15.25 -13.33
N LYS A 112 -7.22 16.47 -12.79
CA LYS A 112 -8.40 17.38 -12.85
C LYS A 112 -8.84 17.66 -14.28
N GLY A 113 -7.91 17.74 -15.23
CA GLY A 113 -8.22 17.89 -16.65
C GLY A 113 -8.73 16.60 -17.31
N LEU A 114 -8.38 15.43 -16.80
CA LEU A 114 -8.70 14.15 -17.42
C LEU A 114 -9.98 13.50 -16.90
N VAL A 115 -10.34 13.69 -15.63
CA VAL A 115 -11.47 12.98 -14.99
C VAL A 115 -12.81 13.19 -15.71
N GLN A 116 -13.00 14.30 -16.42
CA GLN A 116 -14.20 14.58 -17.21
C GLN A 116 -14.38 13.67 -18.44
N TYR A 117 -13.32 12.99 -18.88
CA TYR A 117 -13.37 12.06 -20.01
C TYR A 117 -13.55 10.60 -19.57
N ALA A 118 -13.33 10.32 -18.29
CA ALA A 118 -13.49 8.99 -17.73
C ALA A 118 -14.97 8.63 -17.55
N ASP A 119 -15.32 7.37 -17.73
CA ASP A 119 -16.66 6.87 -17.50
C ASP A 119 -16.88 6.47 -16.04
N LEU A 120 -15.84 5.98 -15.39
CA LEU A 120 -15.80 5.63 -13.95
C LEU A 120 -14.48 6.07 -13.34
N ILE A 121 -14.54 6.78 -12.21
CA ILE A 121 -13.36 7.09 -11.41
C ILE A 121 -13.38 6.34 -10.07
N LEU A 122 -12.20 5.95 -9.60
CA LEU A 122 -12.03 5.13 -8.39
C LEU A 122 -11.11 5.80 -7.34
N PRO A 123 -11.34 7.08 -6.96
CA PRO A 123 -10.49 7.74 -5.98
C PRO A 123 -10.61 7.12 -4.59
N ASN A 124 -9.55 7.16 -3.79
CA ASN A 124 -9.67 7.05 -2.35
C ASN A 124 -10.20 8.39 -1.74
N GLN A 125 -10.44 8.44 -0.43
CA GLN A 125 -10.97 9.63 0.22
C GLN A 125 -10.09 10.87 -0.01
N PHE A 126 -8.76 10.74 0.12
CA PHE A 126 -7.81 11.85 -0.08
C PHE A 126 -7.80 12.35 -1.54
N GLU A 127 -7.84 11.45 -2.50
CA GLU A 127 -7.91 11.78 -3.92
C GLU A 127 -9.25 12.43 -4.29
N ALA A 128 -10.35 11.97 -3.71
CA ALA A 128 -11.66 12.61 -3.86
C ALA A 128 -11.66 14.05 -3.31
N GLU A 129 -11.01 14.30 -2.17
CA GLU A 129 -10.80 15.64 -1.61
C GLU A 129 -9.97 16.54 -2.55
N LEU A 130 -8.90 16.01 -3.14
CA LEU A 130 -8.07 16.75 -4.10
C LEU A 130 -8.85 17.13 -5.37
N LEU A 131 -9.63 16.20 -5.91
CA LEU A 131 -10.40 16.41 -7.13
C LEU A 131 -11.59 17.36 -6.92
N SER A 132 -12.36 17.15 -5.85
CA SER A 132 -13.56 17.94 -5.53
C SER A 132 -13.24 19.30 -4.88
N GLU A 133 -12.05 19.41 -4.23
CA GLU A 133 -11.68 20.52 -3.36
C GLU A 133 -12.58 20.66 -2.12
N VAL A 134 -13.26 19.57 -1.75
CA VAL A 134 -14.11 19.45 -0.56
C VAL A 134 -13.42 18.53 0.45
N LYS A 135 -13.20 19.03 1.67
CA LYS A 135 -12.70 18.20 2.77
C LYS A 135 -13.81 17.25 3.26
N ILE A 136 -13.49 15.96 3.33
CA ILE A 136 -14.44 14.90 3.71
C ILE A 136 -14.20 14.53 5.17
N VAL A 137 -15.13 14.92 6.05
CA VAL A 137 -15.04 14.68 7.50
C VAL A 137 -16.26 13.92 8.04
N ASP A 138 -17.37 13.93 7.28
CA ASP A 138 -18.66 13.32 7.63
C ASP A 138 -19.43 12.92 6.35
N MET A 139 -20.61 12.33 6.50
CA MET A 139 -21.45 11.94 5.36
C MET A 139 -21.95 13.14 4.53
N PRO A 140 -22.39 14.27 5.12
CA PRO A 140 -22.75 15.46 4.33
C PRO A 140 -21.60 15.99 3.46
N SER A 141 -20.40 16.12 3.98
CA SER A 141 -19.24 16.58 3.20
C SER A 141 -18.82 15.58 2.12
N LEU A 142 -18.97 14.28 2.39
CA LEU A 142 -18.75 13.22 1.38
C LEU A 142 -19.77 13.34 0.23
N THR A 143 -21.06 13.47 0.55
CA THR A 143 -22.12 13.66 -0.45
C THR A 143 -21.89 14.93 -1.26
N ARG A 144 -21.47 16.02 -0.62
CA ARG A 144 -21.11 17.27 -1.30
C ARG A 144 -19.91 17.08 -2.25
N ALA A 145 -18.88 16.34 -1.84
CA ALA A 145 -17.74 16.03 -2.72
C ALA A 145 -18.20 15.27 -3.98
N ILE A 146 -19.07 14.27 -3.83
CA ILE A 146 -19.65 13.52 -4.94
C ILE A 146 -20.47 14.44 -5.86
N SER A 147 -21.34 15.30 -5.29
CA SER A 147 -22.13 16.27 -6.08
C SER A 147 -21.22 17.18 -6.90
N VAL A 148 -20.18 17.74 -6.28
CA VAL A 148 -19.20 18.59 -6.99
C VAL A 148 -18.52 17.84 -8.15
N LEU A 149 -18.16 16.59 -7.96
CA LEU A 149 -17.52 15.78 -9.00
C LEU A 149 -18.48 15.51 -10.19
N HIS A 150 -19.76 15.20 -9.92
CA HIS A 150 -20.76 15.05 -10.97
C HIS A 150 -21.07 16.38 -11.67
N GLU A 151 -21.26 17.44 -10.93
CA GLU A 151 -21.65 18.76 -11.49
C GLU A 151 -20.53 19.41 -12.28
N ARG A 152 -19.31 19.48 -11.68
CA ARG A 152 -18.16 20.19 -12.26
C ARG A 152 -17.56 19.46 -13.46
N TYR A 153 -17.40 18.14 -13.35
CA TYR A 153 -16.68 17.35 -14.35
C TYR A 153 -17.59 16.43 -15.17
N ALA A 154 -18.90 16.39 -14.88
CA ALA A 154 -19.85 15.49 -15.55
C ALA A 154 -19.40 14.01 -15.51
N ILE A 155 -18.73 13.58 -14.44
CA ILE A 155 -18.26 12.21 -14.31
C ILE A 155 -19.47 11.28 -14.15
N PRO A 156 -19.66 10.27 -15.01
CA PRO A 156 -20.84 9.42 -14.99
C PRO A 156 -20.95 8.55 -13.75
N HIS A 157 -19.82 7.91 -13.37
CA HIS A 157 -19.76 6.98 -12.25
C HIS A 157 -18.57 7.29 -11.34
N ILE A 158 -18.79 7.20 -10.04
CA ILE A 158 -17.77 7.46 -9.01
C ILE A 158 -17.84 6.34 -7.98
N ILE A 159 -16.68 5.80 -7.58
CA ILE A 159 -16.55 5.01 -6.36
C ILE A 159 -15.43 5.60 -5.51
N ILE A 160 -15.77 6.10 -4.32
CA ILE A 160 -14.80 6.51 -3.32
C ILE A 160 -14.48 5.30 -2.46
N THR A 161 -13.23 4.86 -2.51
CA THR A 161 -12.75 3.67 -1.79
C THR A 161 -12.26 4.03 -0.40
N SER A 162 -12.27 3.05 0.52
CA SER A 162 -11.63 3.15 1.85
C SER A 162 -12.09 4.34 2.70
N VAL A 163 -13.38 4.68 2.65
CA VAL A 163 -13.96 5.75 3.47
C VAL A 163 -14.00 5.31 4.93
N SER A 164 -13.41 6.13 5.81
CA SER A 164 -13.39 5.91 7.26
C SER A 164 -13.89 7.17 7.96
N LEU A 165 -15.20 7.27 8.14
CA LEU A 165 -15.84 8.37 8.86
C LEU A 165 -16.12 7.98 10.30
N PRO A 166 -16.09 8.94 11.27
CA PRO A 166 -16.55 8.69 12.64
C PRO A 166 -18.03 8.31 12.64
N ASP A 167 -18.39 7.27 13.39
CA ASP A 167 -19.80 6.91 13.56
C ASP A 167 -20.58 8.08 14.15
N ALA A 168 -21.71 8.44 13.55
CA ALA A 168 -22.60 9.52 14.04
C ALA A 168 -23.08 9.31 15.50
N ALA A 169 -22.98 8.08 16.03
CA ALA A 169 -23.31 7.75 17.42
C ALA A 169 -22.25 8.21 18.45
N THR A 170 -21.04 8.63 18.01
CA THR A 170 -19.94 8.99 18.93
C THR A 170 -19.87 10.49 19.22
N THR A 171 -20.66 11.32 18.55
CA THR A 171 -20.66 12.78 18.72
C THR A 171 -21.55 13.31 19.83
N VAL A 172 -22.21 12.46 20.61
CA VAL A 172 -23.04 12.88 21.75
C VAL A 172 -22.33 12.50 23.04
N SER A 173 -21.23 13.10 23.38
CA SER A 173 -20.75 13.39 24.73
C SER A 173 -19.32 13.94 24.73
N SER A 174 -19.16 15.22 24.45
CA SER A 174 -18.06 16.01 25.00
C SER A 174 -18.39 17.51 24.96
N THR A 175 -19.49 17.87 25.61
CA THR A 175 -19.63 19.22 26.17
C THR A 175 -18.81 19.27 27.45
N MET A 176 -17.56 19.70 27.32
CA MET A 176 -16.78 20.13 28.48
C MET A 176 -17.22 21.55 28.86
N PRO A 177 -17.61 21.79 30.14
CA PRO A 177 -17.80 23.16 30.61
C PRO A 177 -16.42 23.83 30.77
N ASN A 178 -16.34 25.08 30.35
CA ASN A 178 -15.22 26.00 30.60
C ASN A 178 -14.74 25.95 32.04
N SER A 179 -13.50 25.58 32.30
CA SER A 179 -12.82 25.76 33.58
C SER A 179 -11.82 26.89 33.50
N VAL A 180 -12.03 27.82 34.41
CA VAL A 180 -11.24 29.01 34.80
C VAL A 180 -9.86 28.56 35.34
N PRO A 181 -8.74 29.31 35.12
CA PRO A 181 -7.43 28.92 35.61
C PRO A 181 -7.22 29.33 37.07
N GLY A 182 -6.75 28.40 37.88
CA GLY A 182 -6.20 28.70 39.19
C GLY A 182 -6.22 27.56 40.21
N SER A 183 -5.02 27.20 40.66
CA SER A 183 -4.71 26.54 41.94
C SER A 183 -4.19 25.08 41.89
N SER A 184 -2.88 24.98 42.16
CA SER A 184 -2.08 23.97 42.91
C SER A 184 -2.62 22.55 43.11
N ALA A 185 -1.75 21.59 42.73
CA ALA A 185 -1.87 20.15 42.87
C ALA A 185 -1.86 19.65 44.34
N PRO A 186 -2.45 18.51 44.63
CA PRO A 186 -1.83 17.49 45.46
C PRO A 186 -1.73 16.11 44.80
N THR A 187 -0.71 15.37 45.28
CA THR A 187 -0.24 14.04 44.95
C THR A 187 -1.33 12.96 44.96
N PRO A 188 -1.41 12.01 44.02
CA PRO A 188 -2.34 10.89 44.10
C PRO A 188 -1.79 9.72 44.89
N THR A 189 -2.58 9.26 45.83
CA THR A 189 -2.49 7.96 46.53
C THR A 189 -3.00 6.83 45.64
N PRO A 190 -2.50 5.59 45.74
CA PRO A 190 -2.96 4.46 44.92
C PRO A 190 -4.33 3.97 45.42
N GLN A 191 -5.31 3.90 44.55
CA GLN A 191 -6.57 3.19 44.77
C GLN A 191 -6.74 2.01 43.81
N GLU A 192 -7.27 0.97 44.40
CA GLU A 192 -7.52 -0.39 43.97
C GLU A 192 -8.09 -0.55 42.55
N GLU A 193 -7.57 -1.58 41.87
CA GLU A 193 -8.04 -2.08 40.56
C GLU A 193 -9.48 -2.61 40.67
N GLY A 194 -10.43 -1.80 40.22
CA GLY A 194 -11.76 -2.28 39.89
C GLY A 194 -11.77 -3.06 38.58
N GLN A 195 -12.32 -4.26 38.61
CA GLN A 195 -12.55 -5.15 37.46
C GLN A 195 -13.39 -4.44 36.40
N GLY A 196 -12.72 -3.78 35.42
CA GLY A 196 -13.36 -3.28 34.22
C GLY A 196 -13.63 -4.43 33.27
N GLN A 197 -14.89 -4.73 33.00
CA GLN A 197 -15.32 -5.62 31.92
C GLN A 197 -14.68 -5.13 30.62
N SER A 198 -13.75 -5.91 30.08
CA SER A 198 -13.15 -5.67 28.77
C SER A 198 -14.23 -5.77 27.69
N GLN A 199 -14.69 -4.64 27.17
CA GLN A 199 -15.49 -4.63 25.95
C GLN A 199 -14.67 -5.31 24.83
N PRO A 200 -15.29 -6.18 24.01
CA PRO A 200 -14.58 -6.78 22.88
C PRO A 200 -14.03 -5.67 21.96
N PRO A 201 -12.84 -5.84 21.37
CA PRO A 201 -12.24 -4.84 20.51
C PRO A 201 -13.23 -4.47 19.40
N ARG A 202 -13.61 -3.19 19.33
CA ARG A 202 -14.51 -2.69 18.26
C ARG A 202 -13.81 -2.89 16.92
N THR A 203 -14.34 -3.78 16.10
CA THR A 203 -13.87 -3.99 14.74
C THR A 203 -14.04 -2.69 13.95
N LYS A 204 -12.95 -2.11 13.46
CA LYS A 204 -13.01 -0.91 12.64
C LYS A 204 -13.79 -1.23 11.36
N THR A 205 -14.79 -0.42 11.03
CA THR A 205 -15.58 -0.56 9.81
C THR A 205 -15.03 0.39 8.75
N LEU A 206 -14.92 -0.10 7.54
CA LEU A 206 -14.62 0.68 6.34
C LEU A 206 -15.83 0.69 5.44
N SER A 207 -15.93 1.71 4.61
CA SER A 207 -17.00 1.80 3.62
C SER A 207 -16.45 2.14 2.24
N VAL A 208 -17.13 1.63 1.23
CA VAL A 208 -17.05 2.10 -0.14
C VAL A 208 -18.32 2.87 -0.44
N VAL A 209 -18.20 4.05 -1.04
CA VAL A 209 -19.34 4.87 -1.43
C VAL A 209 -19.32 5.04 -2.95
N GLY A 210 -20.38 4.62 -3.60
CA GLY A 210 -20.55 4.73 -5.05
C GLY A 210 -21.69 5.67 -5.41
N SER A 211 -21.59 6.27 -6.60
CA SER A 211 -22.64 7.12 -7.16
C SER A 211 -22.65 7.04 -8.68
N THR A 212 -23.84 7.02 -9.25
CA THR A 212 -24.06 7.24 -10.69
C THR A 212 -24.88 8.51 -10.85
N MET A 213 -24.45 9.42 -11.73
CA MET A 213 -25.18 10.66 -11.97
C MET A 213 -26.51 10.41 -12.70
N THR A 214 -27.47 11.30 -12.49
CA THR A 214 -28.67 11.44 -13.31
C THR A 214 -28.39 12.30 -14.55
N SER A 215 -29.34 12.40 -15.46
CA SER A 215 -29.30 13.33 -16.60
C SER A 215 -29.13 14.80 -16.18
N ALA A 216 -29.62 15.16 -14.97
CA ALA A 216 -29.43 16.47 -14.34
C ALA A 216 -28.13 16.56 -13.52
N ARG A 217 -27.21 15.59 -13.65
CA ARG A 217 -25.94 15.50 -12.90
C ARG A 217 -26.09 15.41 -11.38
N GLN A 218 -27.26 14.96 -10.90
CA GLN A 218 -27.49 14.72 -9.48
C GLN A 218 -26.99 13.32 -9.07
N PRO A 219 -26.45 13.14 -7.87
CA PRO A 219 -25.94 11.86 -7.41
C PRO A 219 -27.08 10.87 -7.08
N ARG A 220 -26.91 9.61 -7.50
CA ARG A 220 -27.64 8.45 -6.98
C ARG A 220 -26.65 7.61 -6.19
N ALA A 221 -26.51 7.92 -4.90
CA ALA A 221 -25.45 7.40 -4.07
C ALA A 221 -25.86 6.19 -3.23
N PHE A 222 -24.89 5.29 -3.03
CA PHE A 222 -25.00 4.12 -2.16
C PHE A 222 -23.72 3.93 -1.36
N GLN A 223 -23.83 3.24 -0.25
CA GLN A 223 -22.70 2.86 0.63
C GLN A 223 -22.70 1.35 0.85
N ILE A 224 -21.52 0.74 0.86
CA ILE A 224 -21.32 -0.64 1.27
C ILE A 224 -20.29 -0.63 2.40
N SER A 225 -20.72 -1.10 3.60
CA SER A 225 -19.86 -1.18 4.78
C SER A 225 -19.38 -2.60 5.01
N PHE A 226 -18.12 -2.76 5.42
CA PHE A 226 -17.49 -4.04 5.66
C PHE A 226 -16.45 -3.92 6.81
N PRO A 227 -16.16 -5.02 7.53
CA PRO A 227 -15.16 -4.99 8.59
C PRO A 227 -13.75 -4.82 8.01
N ALA A 228 -12.97 -3.92 8.62
CA ALA A 228 -11.56 -3.78 8.30
C ALA A 228 -10.79 -5.03 8.75
N ILE A 229 -9.90 -5.51 7.89
CA ILE A 229 -8.96 -6.57 8.24
C ILE A 229 -7.71 -5.87 8.79
N ASP A 230 -7.37 -6.15 10.06
CA ASP A 230 -6.20 -5.56 10.72
C ASP A 230 -4.90 -6.16 10.17
N CYS A 231 -4.58 -5.76 8.94
CA CYS A 231 -3.42 -6.23 8.20
C CYS A 231 -3.03 -5.22 7.12
N TYR A 232 -1.74 -5.02 6.91
CA TYR A 232 -1.27 -4.29 5.75
C TYR A 232 -1.26 -5.21 4.53
N PHE A 233 -1.79 -4.71 3.42
CA PHE A 233 -1.77 -5.38 2.12
C PHE A 233 -1.16 -4.47 1.05
N SER A 234 -0.53 -5.08 0.05
CA SER A 234 0.00 -4.39 -1.12
C SER A 234 -0.81 -4.75 -2.36
N GLY A 235 -1.13 -3.76 -3.21
CA GLY A 235 -1.85 -3.97 -4.48
C GLY A 235 -3.37 -4.10 -4.32
N THR A 236 -3.96 -3.62 -3.21
CA THR A 236 -5.41 -3.64 -3.02
C THR A 236 -6.14 -2.69 -3.94
N GLY A 237 -5.57 -1.50 -4.24
CA GLY A 237 -6.10 -0.55 -5.22
C GLY A 237 -6.17 -1.15 -6.61
N ASP A 238 -5.04 -1.67 -7.12
CA ASP A 238 -4.97 -2.32 -8.44
C ASP A 238 -5.93 -3.50 -8.56
N MET A 239 -6.07 -4.30 -7.50
CA MET A 239 -7.02 -5.40 -7.47
C MET A 239 -8.47 -4.89 -7.53
N PHE A 240 -8.81 -3.86 -6.75
CA PHE A 240 -10.14 -3.25 -6.74
C PHE A 240 -10.50 -2.71 -8.12
N SER A 241 -9.62 -1.92 -8.72
CA SER A 241 -9.83 -1.29 -10.01
C SER A 241 -9.99 -2.31 -11.13
N ALA A 242 -9.15 -3.35 -11.13
CA ALA A 242 -9.24 -4.45 -12.09
C ALA A 242 -10.54 -5.27 -11.95
N LEU A 243 -11.00 -5.51 -10.72
CA LEU A 243 -12.27 -6.18 -10.45
C LEU A 243 -13.46 -5.30 -10.85
N MET A 244 -13.40 -3.99 -10.53
CA MET A 244 -14.48 -3.06 -10.90
C MET A 244 -14.71 -3.00 -12.40
N LEU A 245 -13.64 -2.93 -13.20
CA LEU A 245 -13.74 -2.95 -14.66
C LEU A 245 -14.51 -4.19 -15.14
N VAL A 246 -14.13 -5.39 -14.68
CA VAL A 246 -14.75 -6.63 -15.12
C VAL A 246 -16.20 -6.75 -14.61
N ARG A 247 -16.46 -6.43 -13.34
CA ARG A 247 -17.77 -6.57 -12.71
C ARG A 247 -18.76 -5.52 -13.18
N MET A 248 -18.29 -4.31 -13.51
CA MET A 248 -19.13 -3.29 -14.12
C MET A 248 -19.63 -3.74 -15.49
N ARG A 249 -18.73 -4.26 -16.35
CA ARG A 249 -19.12 -4.84 -17.64
C ARG A 249 -20.12 -5.97 -17.45
N GLU A 250 -19.83 -6.93 -16.56
CA GLU A 250 -20.74 -8.05 -16.27
C GLU A 250 -22.13 -7.56 -15.81
N ALA A 251 -22.19 -6.58 -14.92
CA ALA A 251 -23.46 -6.04 -14.43
C ALA A 251 -24.27 -5.37 -15.54
N VAL A 252 -23.61 -4.60 -16.40
CA VAL A 252 -24.25 -3.91 -17.53
C VAL A 252 -24.78 -4.91 -18.56
N TYR A 253 -24.00 -5.94 -18.90
CA TYR A 253 -24.45 -6.98 -19.85
C TYR A 253 -25.64 -7.82 -19.31
N ASN A 254 -25.75 -7.94 -17.99
CA ASN A 254 -26.87 -8.64 -17.34
C ASN A 254 -28.09 -7.74 -17.09
N THR A 255 -28.03 -6.46 -17.48
CA THR A 255 -29.13 -5.52 -17.35
C THR A 255 -29.92 -5.49 -18.67
N GLU A 256 -31.24 -5.64 -18.60
CA GLU A 256 -32.10 -5.49 -19.75
C GLU A 256 -32.13 -4.02 -20.24
N GLY A 257 -32.36 -3.80 -21.53
CA GLY A 257 -32.57 -2.46 -22.09
C GLY A 257 -31.37 -1.83 -22.80
N GLY A 258 -30.35 -2.63 -23.22
CA GLY A 258 -29.32 -2.18 -24.16
C GLY A 258 -28.36 -1.11 -23.59
N LEU A 259 -28.07 -1.15 -22.29
CA LEU A 259 -27.15 -0.22 -21.64
C LEU A 259 -25.75 -0.18 -22.30
N THR A 260 -25.33 -1.28 -22.89
CA THR A 260 -24.03 -1.39 -23.61
C THR A 260 -23.94 -0.47 -24.83
N GLU A 261 -25.07 0.02 -25.37
CA GLU A 261 -25.11 0.94 -26.51
C GLU A 261 -25.09 2.41 -26.05
N ARG A 262 -25.42 2.67 -24.78
CA ARG A 262 -25.47 4.02 -24.21
C ARG A 262 -24.10 4.51 -23.81
N GLU A 263 -23.87 5.80 -24.03
CA GLU A 263 -22.64 6.45 -23.57
C GLU A 263 -22.47 6.26 -22.06
N SER A 264 -21.26 5.89 -21.65
CA SER A 264 -20.88 5.64 -20.25
C SER A 264 -21.80 4.64 -19.52
N TRP A 265 -22.61 3.88 -20.24
CA TRP A 265 -23.57 2.91 -19.68
C TRP A 265 -24.53 3.48 -18.63
N LEU A 266 -24.95 4.73 -18.82
CA LEU A 266 -25.85 5.42 -17.90
C LEU A 266 -27.26 4.81 -17.90
N SER A 267 -27.72 4.42 -16.73
CA SER A 267 -29.09 3.97 -16.49
C SER A 267 -30.07 5.13 -16.49
N ASP A 268 -31.33 4.87 -16.83
CA ASP A 268 -32.40 5.86 -16.74
C ASP A 268 -32.50 6.46 -15.33
N ASP A 269 -32.95 7.70 -15.22
CA ASP A 269 -32.99 8.43 -13.94
C ASP A 269 -33.94 7.78 -12.92
N SER A 270 -34.93 7.01 -13.39
CA SER A 270 -35.87 6.28 -12.55
C SER A 270 -35.29 5.04 -11.87
N VAL A 271 -34.08 4.58 -12.29
CA VAL A 271 -33.43 3.42 -11.68
C VAL A 271 -32.91 3.78 -10.30
N ASP A 272 -33.32 2.99 -9.31
CA ASP A 272 -32.88 3.17 -7.93
C ASP A 272 -31.37 3.00 -7.74
N ALA A 273 -30.78 3.75 -6.79
CA ALA A 273 -29.35 3.67 -6.50
C ALA A 273 -28.86 2.24 -6.23
N LEU A 274 -29.70 1.41 -5.59
CA LEU A 274 -29.35 0.02 -5.23
C LEU A 274 -29.47 -0.95 -6.42
N ASP A 275 -30.19 -0.58 -7.46
CA ASP A 275 -30.40 -1.40 -8.66
C ASP A 275 -29.45 -1.02 -9.80
N LEU A 276 -28.65 0.01 -9.61
CA LEU A 276 -27.63 0.42 -10.58
C LEU A 276 -26.61 -0.71 -10.82
N PRO A 277 -26.14 -0.90 -12.08
CA PRO A 277 -25.05 -1.82 -12.39
C PRO A 277 -23.81 -1.56 -11.53
N LEU A 278 -23.51 -0.29 -11.24
CA LEU A 278 -22.38 0.10 -10.38
C LEU A 278 -22.50 -0.48 -8.97
N ALA A 279 -23.69 -0.45 -8.36
CA ALA A 279 -23.93 -1.01 -7.03
C ALA A 279 -23.76 -2.54 -7.02
N LYS A 280 -24.34 -3.22 -8.01
CA LYS A 280 -24.22 -4.68 -8.16
C LYS A 280 -22.77 -5.12 -8.42
N ALA A 281 -22.03 -4.36 -9.22
CA ALA A 281 -20.60 -4.58 -9.46
C ALA A 281 -19.79 -4.41 -8.17
N ALA A 282 -20.01 -3.32 -7.44
CA ALA A 282 -19.28 -3.02 -6.18
C ALA A 282 -19.52 -4.08 -5.10
N GLU A 283 -20.73 -4.62 -4.96
CA GLU A 283 -21.04 -5.73 -4.06
C GLU A 283 -20.19 -6.97 -4.37
N LYS A 284 -20.09 -7.36 -5.65
CA LYS A 284 -19.27 -8.52 -6.08
C LYS A 284 -17.78 -8.26 -5.91
N VAL A 285 -17.33 -7.04 -6.19
CA VAL A 285 -15.92 -6.64 -5.99
C VAL A 285 -15.53 -6.78 -4.54
N LEU A 286 -16.32 -6.20 -3.62
CA LEU A 286 -16.03 -6.26 -2.19
C LEU A 286 -16.09 -7.69 -1.64
N ALA A 287 -17.00 -8.52 -2.15
CA ALA A 287 -17.03 -9.94 -1.81
C ALA A 287 -15.72 -10.66 -2.22
N SER A 288 -15.28 -10.48 -3.47
CA SER A 288 -13.99 -11.03 -3.94
C SER A 288 -12.81 -10.52 -3.12
N MET A 289 -12.77 -9.20 -2.87
CA MET A 289 -11.73 -8.55 -2.08
C MET A 289 -11.66 -9.14 -0.66
N HIS A 290 -12.79 -9.18 0.03
CA HIS A 290 -12.86 -9.67 1.40
C HIS A 290 -12.36 -11.11 1.52
N GLU A 291 -12.81 -12.00 0.65
CA GLU A 291 -12.35 -13.40 0.64
C GLU A 291 -10.85 -13.53 0.39
N VAL A 292 -10.32 -12.83 -0.62
CA VAL A 292 -8.89 -12.89 -0.96
C VAL A 292 -8.03 -12.30 0.15
N LEU A 293 -8.44 -11.16 0.72
CA LEU A 293 -7.70 -10.49 1.78
C LEU A 293 -7.72 -11.31 3.07
N THR A 294 -8.86 -11.92 3.45
CA THR A 294 -8.96 -12.80 4.60
C THR A 294 -8.04 -14.02 4.46
N LYS A 295 -8.08 -14.72 3.32
CA LYS A 295 -7.19 -15.86 3.03
C LYS A 295 -5.72 -15.46 3.00
N THR A 296 -5.42 -14.24 2.53
CA THR A 296 -4.05 -13.69 2.55
C THR A 296 -3.59 -13.41 3.97
N ALA A 297 -4.45 -12.77 4.81
CA ALA A 297 -4.15 -12.46 6.21
C ALA A 297 -3.91 -13.73 7.03
N GLU A 298 -4.74 -14.76 6.86
CA GLU A 298 -4.55 -16.07 7.50
C GLU A 298 -3.20 -16.69 7.12
N GLY A 299 -2.88 -16.68 5.82
CA GLY A 299 -1.60 -17.17 5.34
C GLY A 299 -0.40 -16.32 5.78
N MET A 300 -0.59 -15.03 6.10
CA MET A 300 0.47 -14.14 6.62
C MET A 300 0.89 -14.52 8.04
N LYS A 301 -0.04 -14.84 8.94
CA LYS A 301 0.25 -15.11 10.35
C LYS A 301 1.37 -16.13 10.51
N GLY A 302 1.27 -17.29 9.85
CA GLY A 302 2.30 -18.32 9.90
C GLY A 302 3.62 -17.93 9.21
N ARG A 303 3.57 -17.12 8.14
CA ARG A 303 4.78 -16.65 7.45
C ARG A 303 5.55 -15.61 8.27
N VAL A 304 4.84 -14.66 8.87
CA VAL A 304 5.44 -13.63 9.72
C VAL A 304 6.04 -14.25 10.98
N GLN A 305 5.39 -15.26 11.56
CA GLN A 305 5.92 -15.94 12.73
C GLN A 305 7.20 -16.73 12.42
N ARG A 306 7.25 -17.44 11.28
CA ARG A 306 8.48 -18.08 10.81
C ARG A 306 9.58 -17.06 10.49
N ALA A 307 9.24 -15.92 9.90
CA ALA A 307 10.19 -14.86 9.61
C ALA A 307 10.80 -14.24 10.88
N LYS A 308 9.98 -14.02 11.92
CA LYS A 308 10.48 -13.56 13.23
C LYS A 308 11.43 -14.61 13.83
N GLY A 309 11.04 -15.86 13.89
CA GLY A 309 11.88 -16.94 14.43
C GLY A 309 13.22 -17.05 13.71
N PHE A 310 13.23 -16.89 12.38
CA PHE A 310 14.46 -16.92 11.59
C PHE A 310 15.39 -15.72 11.89
N VAL A 311 14.83 -14.52 12.03
CA VAL A 311 15.61 -13.32 12.38
C VAL A 311 16.16 -13.44 13.80
N ASP A 312 15.35 -13.88 14.77
CA ASP A 312 15.75 -14.07 16.16
C ASP A 312 16.86 -15.15 16.27
N GLU A 313 16.75 -16.25 15.52
CA GLU A 313 17.78 -17.29 15.49
C GLU A 313 19.10 -16.81 14.87
N GLN A 314 19.04 -15.97 13.82
CA GLN A 314 20.24 -15.36 13.26
C GLN A 314 20.92 -14.41 14.23
N LEU A 315 20.15 -13.52 14.89
CA LEU A 315 20.67 -12.61 15.91
C LEU A 315 21.34 -13.36 17.08
N GLN A 316 20.74 -14.50 17.51
CA GLN A 316 21.34 -15.33 18.56
C GLN A 316 22.65 -16.00 18.10
N ARG A 317 22.72 -16.47 16.85
CA ARG A 317 23.94 -17.07 16.29
C ARG A 317 25.06 -16.05 16.13
N GLU A 318 24.75 -14.85 15.67
CA GLU A 318 25.71 -13.75 15.51
C GLU A 318 26.24 -13.29 16.90
N LYS A 319 25.36 -13.17 17.91
CA LYS A 319 25.78 -12.89 19.31
C LYS A 319 26.68 -14.00 19.89
N ALA A 320 26.34 -15.26 19.70
CA ALA A 320 27.15 -16.37 20.16
C ALA A 320 28.54 -16.43 19.50
N MET A 321 28.66 -15.98 18.25
CA MET A 321 29.95 -15.87 17.56
C MET A 321 30.81 -14.71 18.12
N THR A 322 30.19 -13.57 18.47
CA THR A 322 30.88 -12.45 19.07
C THR A 322 31.37 -12.75 20.52
N ASP A 323 30.53 -13.42 21.30
CA ASP A 323 30.86 -13.84 22.66
C ASP A 323 31.94 -14.97 22.69
N GLY A 324 31.92 -15.86 21.67
CA GLY A 324 32.94 -16.94 21.57
C GLY A 324 34.35 -16.47 21.21
N VAL A 325 34.50 -15.29 20.60
CA VAL A 325 35.80 -14.70 20.27
C VAL A 325 36.44 -14.06 21.50
N ASN A 326 35.66 -13.65 22.49
CA ASN A 326 36.17 -13.04 23.75
C ASN A 326 36.53 -14.07 24.82
N GLY A 327 36.27 -15.38 24.60
CA GLY A 327 36.52 -16.45 25.57
C GLY A 327 37.80 -17.24 25.41
N CYS A 328 38.66 -17.02 24.43
CA CYS A 328 39.90 -17.76 24.20
C CYS A 328 41.13 -17.02 24.73
N GLY A 329 41.19 -16.87 26.05
CA GLY A 329 42.42 -16.49 26.78
C GLY A 329 42.65 -17.47 27.91
N HIS A 330 43.70 -18.29 27.79
CA HIS A 330 44.27 -19.23 28.74
C HIS A 330 43.70 -20.64 28.85
N ALA A 331 44.29 -21.56 28.13
CA ALA A 331 44.54 -22.92 28.64
C ALA A 331 45.82 -23.49 27.98
N ASN A 332 46.76 -23.81 28.82
CA ASN A 332 48.04 -24.45 28.53
C ASN A 332 47.87 -25.87 27.94
N GLY A 333 48.87 -26.23 27.12
CA GLY A 333 48.96 -27.38 26.30
C GLY A 333 48.94 -28.77 26.96
N HIS A 334 48.66 -29.74 26.13
CA HIS A 334 49.46 -30.97 26.04
C HIS A 334 49.22 -31.63 24.66
N GLU A 335 50.34 -32.05 24.07
CA GLU A 335 50.42 -32.79 22.80
C GLU A 335 49.82 -34.19 22.90
N THR A 336 49.20 -34.63 21.82
CA THR A 336 49.49 -35.95 21.20
C THR A 336 48.87 -35.98 19.79
N GLY A 337 49.67 -36.39 18.81
CA GLY A 337 49.34 -36.40 17.39
C GLY A 337 48.46 -37.58 17.00
N GLN A 338 47.84 -37.42 15.85
CA GLN A 338 47.82 -38.42 14.76
C GLN A 338 47.05 -37.90 13.53
N ASP A 339 47.55 -38.34 12.40
CA ASP A 339 47.27 -38.02 11.00
C ASP A 339 45.82 -38.04 10.57
N GLY A 340 45.47 -37.12 9.62
CA GLY A 340 44.22 -37.17 8.84
C GLY A 340 44.11 -36.11 7.78
N HIS A 341 44.42 -36.47 6.59
CA HIS A 341 44.38 -35.75 5.32
C HIS A 341 43.02 -35.14 4.99
N VAL A 342 42.86 -33.85 4.77
CA VAL A 342 41.74 -33.20 4.06
C VAL A 342 42.11 -31.88 3.41
N ASP A 343 41.52 -31.63 2.28
CA ASP A 343 41.65 -30.66 1.20
C ASP A 343 41.76 -29.16 1.55
N LYS A 344 42.51 -28.49 0.67
CA LYS A 344 42.84 -27.05 0.63
C LYS A 344 41.66 -26.17 0.21
N LYS A 345 41.42 -25.10 0.96
CA LYS A 345 40.87 -23.84 0.46
C LYS A 345 41.78 -22.64 0.80
N PRO A 346 41.79 -21.57 0.01
CA PRO A 346 42.86 -20.59 0.00
C PRO A 346 42.81 -19.60 1.16
N ARG A 347 43.97 -19.29 1.71
CA ARG A 347 44.22 -18.29 2.75
C ARG A 347 44.21 -16.88 2.19
N LEU A 348 43.57 -15.95 2.88
CA LEU A 348 43.88 -14.52 2.83
C LEU A 348 45.04 -14.22 3.80
N ASP A 349 45.94 -13.44 3.28
CA ASP A 349 47.24 -13.05 3.84
C ASP A 349 47.05 -12.15 5.07
N SER A 350 47.62 -12.55 6.23
CA SER A 350 47.73 -11.71 7.41
C SER A 350 49.21 -11.41 7.66
N THR A 351 49.59 -10.17 7.41
CA THR A 351 50.91 -9.63 7.73
C THR A 351 51.18 -9.65 9.25
N GLN A 352 52.07 -10.54 9.68
CA GLN A 352 52.64 -10.53 11.03
C GLN A 352 53.73 -9.46 11.11
N THR A 353 53.56 -8.50 12.00
CA THR A 353 54.62 -7.61 12.44
C THR A 353 55.27 -8.21 13.72
N THR A 354 56.47 -8.75 13.57
CA THR A 354 57.29 -9.26 14.65
C THR A 354 57.90 -8.08 15.43
N MET A 355 57.54 -7.91 16.70
CA MET A 355 58.28 -7.03 17.60
C MET A 355 59.39 -7.80 18.29
N THR A 356 60.63 -7.43 18.01
CA THR A 356 61.83 -7.84 18.71
C THR A 356 61.94 -7.08 20.04
N THR A 357 61.92 -7.80 21.14
CA THR A 357 62.16 -7.25 22.49
C THR A 357 63.69 -7.17 22.73
N THR A 358 64.24 -5.97 22.81
CA THR A 358 65.54 -5.72 23.30
C THR A 358 65.42 -5.19 24.75
N THR A 359 65.86 -6.00 25.70
CA THR A 359 66.00 -5.59 27.13
C THR A 359 67.23 -4.74 27.29
N ASN A 360 67.03 -3.48 27.62
CA ASN A 360 68.08 -2.70 28.34
C ASN A 360 67.37 -2.05 29.51
N GLY A 361 67.85 -2.44 30.73
CA GLY A 361 67.42 -1.84 31.97
C GLY A 361 67.97 -0.45 32.13
N ASN A 362 67.10 0.46 32.52
CA ASN A 362 67.48 1.59 33.38
C ASN A 362 66.23 2.00 34.18
N SER A 363 66.44 2.07 35.46
CA SER A 363 65.49 2.55 36.45
C SER A 363 65.31 4.05 36.32
N ASP A 364 64.10 4.50 35.99
CA ASP A 364 63.61 5.83 36.38
C ASP A 364 62.03 5.79 36.41
N GLY A 365 61.57 6.20 37.49
CA GLY A 365 60.33 6.68 38.11
C GLY A 365 58.99 6.52 37.44
N ASP A 366 58.13 6.04 38.21
CA ASP A 366 56.65 6.11 38.40
C ASP A 366 55.68 6.94 37.45
N GLU A 367 56.18 7.69 36.47
CA GLU A 367 55.36 8.49 35.54
C GLU A 367 54.85 7.69 34.33
N ASP A 368 55.42 6.54 33.99
CA ASP A 368 55.03 5.74 32.83
C ASP A 368 53.86 4.76 33.11
N GLY A 369 53.53 4.48 34.35
CA GLY A 369 52.42 3.64 34.78
C GLY A 369 51.09 4.32 34.57
N GLU A 370 50.95 5.58 34.90
CA GLU A 370 49.71 6.35 34.83
C GLU A 370 49.30 6.64 33.38
N LYS A 371 50.23 6.93 32.50
CA LYS A 371 50.00 7.09 31.05
C LYS A 371 49.62 5.78 30.36
N THR A 372 50.05 4.66 30.88
CA THR A 372 49.70 3.34 30.32
C THR A 372 48.28 2.94 30.72
N GLU A 373 47.82 3.23 31.94
CA GLU A 373 46.46 3.00 32.39
C GLU A 373 45.44 3.90 31.67
N GLU A 374 45.80 5.17 31.42
CA GLU A 374 44.94 6.11 30.68
C GLU A 374 44.74 5.67 29.23
N ARG A 375 45.79 5.22 28.55
CA ARG A 375 45.71 4.64 27.18
C ARG A 375 44.87 3.36 27.13
N ILE A 376 44.98 2.50 28.14
CA ILE A 376 44.16 1.28 28.23
C ILE A 376 42.69 1.65 28.40
N LYS A 377 42.34 2.61 29.26
CA LYS A 377 40.97 3.09 29.45
C LYS A 377 40.39 3.74 28.18
N GLU A 378 41.16 4.53 27.45
CA GLU A 378 40.78 5.13 26.20
C GLU A 378 40.50 4.05 25.11
N GLU A 379 41.35 3.01 25.07
CA GLU A 379 41.18 1.92 24.12
C GLU A 379 39.95 1.04 24.45
N GLU A 380 39.70 0.79 25.74
CA GLU A 380 38.50 0.09 26.22
C GLU A 380 37.23 0.91 25.93
N GLU A 381 37.23 2.21 26.15
CA GLU A 381 36.11 3.09 25.84
C GLU A 381 35.86 3.16 24.34
N ARG A 382 36.90 3.19 23.53
CA ARG A 382 36.79 3.14 22.06
C ARG A 382 36.22 1.82 21.58
N ARG A 383 36.65 0.69 22.15
CA ARG A 383 36.10 -0.64 21.85
C ARG A 383 34.60 -0.73 22.23
N ARG A 384 34.27 -0.20 23.42
CA ARG A 384 32.86 -0.18 23.85
C ARG A 384 31.98 0.63 22.90
N LYS A 385 32.43 1.84 22.50
CA LYS A 385 31.68 2.66 21.51
C LYS A 385 31.54 1.94 20.17
N GLN A 386 32.57 1.29 19.68
CA GLN A 386 32.52 0.51 18.44
C GLN A 386 31.54 -0.68 18.55
N MET A 387 31.49 -1.35 19.69
CA MET A 387 30.52 -2.43 19.94
C MET A 387 29.07 -1.89 19.98
N GLU A 388 28.82 -0.77 20.67
CA GLU A 388 27.51 -0.12 20.72
C GLU A 388 27.03 0.35 19.33
N GLU A 389 27.94 0.84 18.48
CA GLU A 389 27.63 1.21 17.10
C GLU A 389 27.31 -0.02 16.25
N ALA A 390 28.09 -1.10 16.38
CA ALA A 390 27.84 -2.34 15.66
C ALA A 390 26.50 -2.99 16.06
N GLU A 391 26.16 -3.01 17.37
CA GLU A 391 24.85 -3.50 17.83
C GLU A 391 23.67 -2.68 17.27
N LYS A 392 23.82 -1.35 17.23
CA LYS A 392 22.79 -0.47 16.63
C LYS A 392 22.62 -0.72 15.13
N GLU A 393 23.72 -0.91 14.42
CA GLU A 393 23.67 -1.22 12.97
C GLU A 393 23.03 -2.58 12.72
N GLU A 394 23.34 -3.59 13.53
CA GLU A 394 22.72 -4.91 13.44
C GLU A 394 21.22 -4.87 13.71
N GLU A 395 20.77 -4.12 14.74
CA GLU A 395 19.35 -3.93 15.03
C GLU A 395 18.62 -3.26 13.85
N VAL A 396 19.22 -2.26 13.21
CA VAL A 396 18.68 -1.60 12.02
C VAL A 396 18.54 -2.59 10.87
N GLN A 397 19.53 -3.43 10.62
CA GLN A 397 19.50 -4.45 9.57
C GLN A 397 18.42 -5.52 9.84
N ALA A 398 18.29 -5.97 11.10
CA ALA A 398 17.25 -6.92 11.50
C ALA A 398 15.85 -6.35 11.32
N ARG A 399 15.61 -5.09 11.69
CA ARG A 399 14.35 -4.37 11.45
C ARG A 399 14.04 -4.26 9.95
N LYS A 400 15.04 -3.98 9.13
CA LYS A 400 14.92 -3.92 7.67
C LYS A 400 14.55 -5.28 7.09
N ARG A 401 15.22 -6.36 7.48
CA ARG A 401 14.92 -7.74 7.06
C ARG A 401 13.48 -8.12 7.43
N LEU A 402 13.06 -7.84 8.65
CA LEU A 402 11.69 -8.12 9.11
C LEU A 402 10.64 -7.34 8.31
N HIS A 403 10.91 -6.08 7.98
CA HIS A 403 10.04 -5.26 7.14
C HIS A 403 9.88 -5.90 5.74
N LEU A 404 10.97 -6.28 5.10
CA LEU A 404 10.95 -6.92 3.77
C LEU A 404 10.17 -8.25 3.78
N MET A 405 10.36 -9.07 4.82
CA MET A 405 9.64 -10.32 4.97
C MET A 405 8.13 -10.12 5.20
N LYS A 406 7.75 -9.10 5.98
CA LYS A 406 6.34 -8.70 6.17
C LYS A 406 5.74 -8.22 4.87
N SER A 407 6.43 -7.37 4.11
CA SER A 407 5.99 -6.88 2.80
C SER A 407 5.75 -8.02 1.82
N LYS A 408 6.68 -8.97 1.74
CA LYS A 408 6.52 -10.19 0.92
C LYS A 408 5.35 -11.07 1.37
N ALA A 409 5.07 -11.14 2.67
CA ALA A 409 3.94 -11.89 3.19
C ALA A 409 2.59 -11.23 2.86
N ALA A 410 2.59 -9.90 2.69
CA ALA A 410 1.42 -9.07 2.39
C ALA A 410 1.03 -9.04 0.89
N GLU A 411 1.84 -9.65 0.01
CA GLU A 411 1.53 -9.75 -1.42
C GLU A 411 0.29 -10.61 -1.65
N LEU A 412 -0.63 -10.09 -2.46
CA LEU A 412 -1.84 -10.80 -2.86
C LEU A 412 -1.50 -11.95 -3.81
N ARG A 413 -1.99 -13.15 -3.50
CA ARG A 413 -1.72 -14.35 -4.30
C ARG A 413 -2.94 -14.73 -5.14
N LEU A 414 -3.35 -13.84 -6.02
CA LEU A 414 -4.58 -13.91 -6.80
C LEU A 414 -4.79 -15.24 -7.50
N VAL A 415 -3.74 -15.78 -8.13
CA VAL A 415 -3.80 -17.08 -8.85
C VAL A 415 -4.16 -18.25 -7.93
N ARG A 416 -3.89 -18.15 -6.63
CA ARG A 416 -4.24 -19.19 -5.64
C ARG A 416 -5.67 -19.10 -5.13
N HIS A 417 -6.37 -18.01 -5.46
CA HIS A 417 -7.71 -17.68 -4.98
C HIS A 417 -8.67 -17.40 -6.14
N LEU A 418 -8.50 -18.12 -7.27
CA LEU A 418 -9.30 -17.91 -8.48
C LEU A 418 -10.80 -18.09 -8.25
N ASP A 419 -11.18 -19.02 -7.39
CA ASP A 419 -12.58 -19.26 -7.05
C ASP A 419 -13.19 -18.03 -6.34
N SER A 420 -12.48 -17.44 -5.38
CA SER A 420 -12.90 -16.19 -4.72
C SER A 420 -13.01 -15.00 -5.68
N LEU A 421 -12.23 -15.00 -6.77
CA LEU A 421 -12.32 -13.97 -7.80
C LEU A 421 -13.49 -14.20 -8.75
N ARG A 422 -13.78 -15.46 -9.10
CA ARG A 422 -14.80 -15.84 -10.10
C ARG A 422 -16.20 -15.95 -9.52
N HIS A 423 -16.29 -16.57 -8.32
CA HIS A 423 -17.55 -16.97 -7.68
C HIS A 423 -17.61 -16.46 -6.23
N PRO A 424 -17.47 -15.12 -5.99
CA PRO A 424 -17.47 -14.59 -4.64
C PRO A 424 -18.84 -14.73 -3.99
N LYS A 425 -18.84 -14.97 -2.69
CA LYS A 425 -20.05 -15.00 -1.88
C LYS A 425 -20.38 -13.58 -1.42
N VAL A 426 -21.45 -13.00 -2.00
CA VAL A 426 -21.84 -11.61 -1.71
C VAL A 426 -22.49 -11.54 -0.33
N GLU A 427 -21.76 -11.03 0.65
CA GLU A 427 -22.21 -10.84 2.03
C GLU A 427 -22.50 -9.37 2.35
N PHE A 428 -21.79 -8.45 1.70
CA PHE A 428 -21.94 -7.01 1.91
C PHE A 428 -22.89 -6.43 0.85
N ARG A 429 -23.91 -5.70 1.31
CA ARG A 429 -24.94 -5.13 0.45
C ARG A 429 -24.92 -3.62 0.48
N ALA A 430 -25.25 -3.06 -0.68
CA ALA A 430 -25.41 -1.63 -0.84
C ALA A 430 -26.60 -1.12 0.00
N ARG A 431 -26.45 0.08 0.58
CA ARG A 431 -27.50 0.84 1.24
C ARG A 431 -27.56 2.21 0.61
N ARG A 432 -28.77 2.74 0.41
CA ARG A 432 -28.95 4.08 -0.13
C ARG A 432 -28.38 5.15 0.80
N ILE A 433 -27.79 6.17 0.22
CA ILE A 433 -27.44 7.41 0.92
C ILE A 433 -28.47 8.45 0.46
N GLU A 434 -29.15 9.08 1.40
CA GLU A 434 -30.00 10.23 1.12
C GLU A 434 -29.08 11.44 0.88
N CYS A 435 -29.09 11.96 -0.34
CA CYS A 435 -28.38 13.20 -0.69
C CYS A 435 -29.35 14.35 -0.43
N SER A 436 -29.16 15.04 0.71
CA SER A 436 -29.92 16.24 1.08
C SER A 436 -29.44 17.47 0.32
#